data_fee194d8edd1964c8dd98eeac8b83f00
#
_entry.id   fee194d8edd1964c8dd98eeac8b83f00
#
_cell.length_a   1.000
_cell.length_b   1.000
_cell.length_c   1.000
_cell.angle_alpha   90.00
_cell.angle_beta   90.00
_cell.angle_gamma   90.00
#
_symmetry.space_group_name_H-M   'P 1'
#
loop_
_entity.id
_entity.type
_entity.pdbx_description
1 polymer ?
#
loop_
_entity_poly.entity_id
_entity_poly.type
_entity_poly.pdbx_seq_one_letter_code
_entity_poly.pdbx_strand_id
1 'polypeptide(L)'
;LGGVVSGIVVLLSGSGTNLQAIIDAKLPVKYVLSDKPNAYGLTRAEEAGIPTYVLSSLKRLEHKITNVCEEHKIDLIVLAGFMRLLSPGFVQRWGSHIINIHPSLLPEFKGAGAIKQALDAGETQTGVTVHYVDEGMDTGAIIEQKRIPIYNKDSLEDLEQRIHEVEHKLYPRTIKWLLTNY
;
A
#
# COMPACT_ATOMS: atom_id res chain seq x y z
N LEU A 1 -11.36 -13.50 27.23
CA LEU A 1 -11.35 -12.07 26.93
C LEU A 1 -11.12 -11.93 25.44
N GLY A 2 -12.21 -11.86 24.65
CA GLY A 2 -12.15 -11.67 23.20
C GLY A 2 -11.62 -10.27 22.91
N GLY A 3 -10.35 -10.14 22.52
CA GLY A 3 -9.80 -8.90 21.98
C GLY A 3 -10.60 -8.49 20.76
N VAL A 4 -11.04 -7.24 20.69
CA VAL A 4 -11.70 -6.67 19.51
C VAL A 4 -10.70 -6.80 18.36
N VAL A 5 -11.06 -7.54 17.32
CA VAL A 5 -10.19 -7.76 16.15
C VAL A 5 -9.87 -6.42 15.51
N SER A 6 -8.61 -6.05 15.53
CA SER A 6 -8.08 -4.90 14.81
C SER A 6 -8.43 -5.00 13.34
N GLY A 7 -8.73 -3.87 12.70
CA GLY A 7 -9.09 -3.83 11.30
C GLY A 7 -8.15 -2.96 10.48
N ILE A 8 -8.09 -3.21 9.20
CA ILE A 8 -7.39 -2.36 8.24
C ILE A 8 -8.34 -1.86 7.16
N VAL A 9 -8.03 -0.67 6.65
CA VAL A 9 -8.65 -0.08 5.47
C VAL A 9 -7.61 -0.02 4.37
N VAL A 10 -7.94 -0.47 3.17
CA VAL A 10 -7.02 -0.46 2.02
C VAL A 10 -7.47 0.57 1.00
N LEU A 11 -6.53 1.42 0.56
CA LEU A 11 -6.72 2.39 -0.52
C LEU A 11 -5.96 1.93 -1.76
N LEU A 12 -6.61 1.99 -2.92
CA LEU A 12 -5.99 1.62 -4.20
C LEU A 12 -6.54 2.45 -5.37
N SER A 13 -5.79 2.48 -6.46
CA SER A 13 -6.19 3.14 -7.71
C SER A 13 -6.16 2.22 -8.94
N GLY A 14 -5.70 0.97 -8.80
CA GLY A 14 -5.40 0.11 -9.94
C GLY A 14 -5.76 -1.36 -9.76
N SER A 15 -4.85 -2.24 -10.18
CA SER A 15 -5.08 -3.69 -10.29
C SER A 15 -5.36 -4.42 -8.99
N GLY A 16 -4.86 -3.91 -7.87
CA GLY A 16 -5.11 -4.47 -6.54
C GLY A 16 -4.37 -5.80 -6.26
N THR A 17 -3.22 -6.04 -6.88
CA THR A 17 -2.47 -7.28 -6.64
C THR A 17 -1.90 -7.36 -5.23
N ASN A 18 -1.48 -6.23 -4.64
CA ASN A 18 -1.11 -6.17 -3.23
C ASN A 18 -2.31 -6.38 -2.30
N LEU A 19 -3.49 -5.83 -2.64
CA LEU A 19 -4.73 -6.12 -1.92
C LEU A 19 -5.02 -7.63 -1.95
N GLN A 20 -4.90 -8.28 -3.11
CA GLN A 20 -5.11 -9.73 -3.23
C GLN A 20 -4.18 -10.51 -2.27
N ALA A 21 -2.91 -10.16 -2.22
CA ALA A 21 -1.95 -10.78 -1.32
C ALA A 21 -2.33 -10.59 0.16
N ILE A 22 -2.85 -9.42 0.52
CA ILE A 22 -3.36 -9.11 1.86
C ILE A 22 -4.59 -9.96 2.21
N ILE A 23 -5.53 -10.10 1.26
CA ILE A 23 -6.72 -10.95 1.41
C ILE A 23 -6.31 -12.41 1.56
N ASP A 24 -5.42 -12.92 0.72
CA ASP A 24 -4.94 -14.30 0.74
C ASP A 24 -4.21 -14.64 2.05
N ALA A 25 -3.55 -13.67 2.66
CA ALA A 25 -2.95 -13.78 3.98
C ALA A 25 -3.95 -13.74 5.15
N LYS A 26 -5.26 -13.66 4.86
CA LYS A 26 -6.34 -13.60 5.87
C LYS A 26 -6.23 -12.44 6.86
N LEU A 27 -5.67 -11.32 6.43
CA LEU A 27 -5.64 -10.11 7.23
C LEU A 27 -7.02 -9.44 7.31
N PRO A 28 -7.32 -8.73 8.40
CA PRO A 28 -8.67 -8.24 8.69
C PRO A 28 -9.02 -6.96 7.90
N VAL A 29 -9.15 -7.08 6.56
CA VAL A 29 -9.57 -5.98 5.70
C VAL A 29 -11.05 -5.70 5.94
N LYS A 30 -11.36 -4.51 6.47
CA LYS A 30 -12.74 -4.10 6.78
C LYS A 30 -13.38 -3.35 5.60
N TYR A 31 -12.63 -2.52 4.92
CA TYR A 31 -13.09 -1.73 3.77
C TYR A 31 -11.96 -1.57 2.75
N VAL A 32 -12.35 -1.45 1.49
CA VAL A 32 -11.48 -1.06 0.38
C VAL A 32 -12.05 0.20 -0.26
N LEU A 33 -11.25 1.23 -0.42
CA LEU A 33 -11.65 2.47 -1.06
C LEU A 33 -10.75 2.75 -2.27
N SER A 34 -11.36 3.31 -3.32
CA SER A 34 -10.66 3.74 -4.52
C SER A 34 -11.10 5.14 -4.97
N ASP A 35 -10.16 5.86 -5.54
CA ASP A 35 -10.45 7.12 -6.26
C ASP A 35 -10.85 6.88 -7.72
N LYS A 36 -10.77 5.62 -8.19
CA LYS A 36 -11.03 5.20 -9.57
C LYS A 36 -12.15 4.16 -9.64
N PRO A 37 -13.25 4.43 -10.35
CA PRO A 37 -14.39 3.50 -10.45
C PRO A 37 -14.07 2.21 -11.21
N ASN A 38 -13.07 2.23 -12.08
CA ASN A 38 -12.64 1.08 -12.88
C ASN A 38 -11.41 0.35 -12.30
N ALA A 39 -11.01 0.65 -11.07
CA ALA A 39 -9.91 -0.06 -10.42
C ALA A 39 -10.29 -1.54 -10.22
N TYR A 40 -9.51 -2.45 -10.79
CA TYR A 40 -9.78 -3.90 -10.69
C TYR A 40 -9.68 -4.42 -9.25
N GLY A 41 -8.91 -3.73 -8.40
CA GLY A 41 -8.87 -4.03 -6.97
C GLY A 41 -10.22 -3.99 -6.27
N LEU A 42 -11.19 -3.20 -6.77
CA LEU A 42 -12.57 -3.20 -6.27
C LEU A 42 -13.26 -4.54 -6.52
N THR A 43 -13.10 -5.10 -7.70
CA THR A 43 -13.61 -6.45 -8.05
C THR A 43 -13.04 -7.51 -7.11
N ARG A 44 -11.73 -7.47 -6.84
CA ARG A 44 -11.09 -8.40 -5.89
C ARG A 44 -11.68 -8.30 -4.48
N ALA A 45 -11.94 -7.09 -4.02
CA ALA A 45 -12.58 -6.86 -2.72
C ALA A 45 -14.02 -7.39 -2.68
N GLU A 46 -14.80 -7.13 -3.71
CA GLU A 46 -16.18 -7.59 -3.83
C GLU A 46 -16.27 -9.11 -3.87
N GLU A 47 -15.41 -9.77 -4.63
CA GLU A 47 -15.30 -11.24 -4.69
C GLU A 47 -14.93 -11.86 -3.32
N ALA A 48 -14.19 -11.12 -2.51
CA ALA A 48 -13.85 -11.52 -1.15
C ALA A 48 -14.91 -11.12 -0.09
N GLY A 49 -16.02 -10.50 -0.51
CA GLY A 49 -17.09 -10.05 0.39
C GLY A 49 -16.72 -8.83 1.23
N ILE A 50 -15.74 -8.03 0.78
CA ILE A 50 -15.29 -6.83 1.48
C ILE A 50 -16.02 -5.60 0.94
N PRO A 51 -16.65 -4.77 1.79
CA PRO A 51 -17.32 -3.54 1.36
C PRO A 51 -16.37 -2.57 0.65
N THR A 52 -16.84 -1.94 -0.42
CA THR A 52 -16.07 -1.01 -1.23
C THR A 52 -16.72 0.37 -1.28
N TYR A 53 -15.89 1.41 -1.44
CA TYR A 53 -16.34 2.77 -1.75
C TYR A 53 -15.50 3.36 -2.87
N VAL A 54 -16.15 4.08 -3.76
CA VAL A 54 -15.50 4.83 -4.86
C VAL A 54 -15.78 6.31 -4.70
N LEU A 55 -14.74 7.10 -4.52
CA LEU A 55 -14.84 8.55 -4.28
C LEU A 55 -13.71 9.26 -5.03
N SER A 56 -14.02 9.83 -6.19
CA SER A 56 -13.05 10.54 -7.04
C SER A 56 -12.52 11.84 -6.43
N SER A 57 -13.30 12.47 -5.54
CA SER A 57 -12.84 13.63 -4.77
C SER A 57 -11.97 13.19 -3.60
N LEU A 58 -10.72 13.66 -3.54
CA LEU A 58 -9.81 13.35 -2.44
C LEU A 58 -10.40 13.76 -1.08
N LYS A 59 -10.97 14.96 -1.00
CA LYS A 59 -11.59 15.46 0.24
C LYS A 59 -12.72 14.54 0.73
N ARG A 60 -13.57 14.07 -0.19
CA ARG A 60 -14.65 13.13 0.16
C ARG A 60 -14.14 11.75 0.54
N LEU A 61 -13.07 11.30 -0.13
CA LEU A 61 -12.41 10.04 0.17
C LEU A 61 -11.81 10.07 1.58
N GLU A 62 -11.04 11.09 1.90
CA GLU A 62 -10.44 11.28 3.22
C GLU A 62 -11.49 11.41 4.34
N HIS A 63 -12.59 12.13 4.06
CA HIS A 63 -13.72 12.23 4.99
C HIS A 63 -14.37 10.85 5.25
N LYS A 64 -14.56 10.06 4.18
CA LYS A 64 -15.11 8.70 4.32
C LYS A 64 -14.18 7.79 5.11
N ILE A 65 -12.86 7.85 4.88
CA ILE A 65 -11.88 7.07 5.66
C ILE A 65 -11.93 7.46 7.12
N THR A 66 -11.97 8.76 7.41
CA THR A 66 -12.09 9.26 8.79
C THR A 66 -13.32 8.70 9.49
N ASN A 67 -14.49 8.75 8.86
CA ASN A 67 -15.72 8.19 9.42
C ASN A 67 -15.60 6.70 9.67
N VAL A 68 -15.06 5.93 8.72
CA VAL A 68 -14.84 4.49 8.88
C VAL A 68 -13.89 4.21 10.06
N CYS A 69 -12.81 4.97 10.19
CA CYS A 69 -11.84 4.79 11.28
C CYS A 69 -12.46 5.13 12.65
N GLU A 70 -13.35 6.10 12.71
CA GLU A 70 -14.05 6.50 13.96
C GLU A 70 -15.19 5.55 14.35
N GLU A 71 -15.93 5.04 13.36
CA GLU A 71 -17.04 4.13 13.55
C GLU A 71 -16.58 2.68 13.85
N HIS A 72 -15.43 2.30 13.34
CA HIS A 72 -14.87 0.96 13.45
C HIS A 72 -13.47 1.01 14.05
N LYS A 73 -13.08 -0.06 14.74
CA LYS A 73 -11.71 -0.18 15.23
C LYS A 73 -10.76 -0.45 14.05
N ILE A 74 -10.19 0.60 13.47
CA ILE A 74 -9.19 0.53 12.40
C ILE A 74 -7.84 0.94 12.99
N ASP A 75 -6.87 0.04 12.87
CA ASP A 75 -5.50 0.28 13.36
C ASP A 75 -4.57 0.77 12.26
N LEU A 76 -4.81 0.38 11.01
CA LEU A 76 -3.97 0.78 9.88
C LEU A 76 -4.80 1.21 8.65
N ILE A 77 -4.34 2.26 8.01
CA ILE A 77 -4.73 2.69 6.67
C ILE A 77 -3.59 2.27 5.74
N VAL A 78 -3.88 1.32 4.86
CA VAL A 78 -2.89 0.65 4.00
C VAL A 78 -3.02 1.16 2.58
N LEU A 79 -2.00 1.85 2.06
CA LEU A 79 -1.94 2.24 0.66
C LEU A 79 -1.36 1.08 -0.17
N ALA A 80 -2.11 0.64 -1.16
CA ALA A 80 -1.76 -0.49 -2.03
C ALA A 80 -1.92 -0.08 -3.50
N GLY A 81 -0.98 0.69 -4.02
CA GLY A 81 -1.07 1.26 -5.37
C GLY A 81 -2.06 2.42 -5.45
N PHE A 82 -2.13 3.24 -4.43
CA PHE A 82 -2.90 4.48 -4.42
C PHE A 82 -2.10 5.61 -5.06
N MET A 83 -2.63 6.23 -6.13
CA MET A 83 -1.88 7.14 -7.02
C MET A 83 -2.02 8.62 -6.68
N ARG A 84 -2.50 8.97 -5.49
CA ARG A 84 -2.67 10.37 -5.06
C ARG A 84 -1.94 10.63 -3.76
N LEU A 85 -1.44 11.85 -3.61
CA LEU A 85 -0.97 12.34 -2.30
C LEU A 85 -2.16 12.64 -1.40
N LEU A 86 -2.10 12.18 -0.18
CA LEU A 86 -3.08 12.53 0.86
C LEU A 86 -2.84 13.97 1.32
N SER A 87 -3.90 14.65 1.75
CA SER A 87 -3.78 16.04 2.21
C SER A 87 -2.96 16.15 3.49
N PRO A 88 -2.23 17.27 3.70
CA PRO A 88 -1.45 17.47 4.92
C PRO A 88 -2.28 17.31 6.20
N GLY A 89 -3.49 17.84 6.23
CA GLY A 89 -4.36 17.74 7.40
C GLY A 89 -4.77 16.30 7.73
N PHE A 90 -5.00 15.47 6.69
CA PHE A 90 -5.30 14.06 6.86
C PHE A 90 -4.06 13.29 7.38
N VAL A 91 -2.89 13.54 6.80
CA VAL A 91 -1.63 12.91 7.21
C VAL A 91 -1.24 13.32 8.63
N GLN A 92 -1.43 14.60 9.01
CA GLN A 92 -1.17 15.05 10.40
C GLN A 92 -2.04 14.31 11.42
N ARG A 93 -3.29 14.01 11.04
CA ARG A 93 -4.23 13.29 11.92
C ARG A 93 -3.91 11.80 12.02
N TRP A 94 -3.63 11.15 10.91
CA TRP A 94 -3.56 9.68 10.79
C TRP A 94 -2.16 9.14 10.46
N GLY A 95 -1.15 9.99 10.25
CA GLY A 95 0.14 9.59 9.65
C GLY A 95 0.84 8.42 10.33
N SER A 96 0.79 8.31 11.65
CA SER A 96 1.34 7.15 12.38
C SER A 96 0.58 5.84 12.14
N HIS A 97 -0.60 5.90 11.51
CA HIS A 97 -1.44 4.77 11.16
C HIS A 97 -1.54 4.53 9.64
N ILE A 98 -0.83 5.33 8.83
CA ILE A 98 -0.85 5.19 7.36
C ILE A 98 0.47 4.59 6.91
N ILE A 99 0.40 3.49 6.17
CA ILE A 99 1.56 2.84 5.57
C ILE A 99 1.42 2.72 4.07
N ASN A 100 2.55 2.70 3.38
CA ASN A 100 2.63 2.51 1.93
C ASN A 100 3.72 1.50 1.59
N ILE A 101 3.62 0.90 0.41
CA ILE A 101 4.66 0.09 -0.19
C ILE A 101 5.14 0.76 -1.47
N HIS A 102 6.46 0.85 -1.65
CA HIS A 102 7.09 1.50 -2.80
C HIS A 102 8.14 0.58 -3.43
N PRO A 103 8.16 0.45 -4.78
CA PRO A 103 9.02 -0.51 -5.47
C PRO A 103 10.41 0.05 -5.73
N SER A 104 11.09 0.53 -4.69
CA SER A 104 12.51 0.90 -4.70
C SER A 104 13.13 0.76 -3.32
N LEU A 105 14.45 0.90 -3.24
CA LEU A 105 15.19 1.08 -1.99
C LEU A 105 15.18 2.56 -1.62
N LEU A 106 14.11 3.05 -0.99
CA LEU A 106 14.04 4.43 -0.56
C LEU A 106 15.27 4.83 0.29
N PRO A 107 15.83 6.03 0.08
CA PRO A 107 15.29 7.20 -0.64
C PRO A 107 15.52 7.23 -2.16
N GLU A 108 16.04 6.16 -2.75
CA GLU A 108 16.26 6.08 -4.18
C GLU A 108 14.95 5.94 -4.96
N PHE A 109 14.88 6.58 -6.12
CA PHE A 109 13.76 6.46 -7.08
C PHE A 109 12.36 6.66 -6.44
N LYS A 110 12.17 7.79 -5.79
CA LYS A 110 10.86 8.21 -5.27
C LYS A 110 9.86 8.47 -6.40
N GLY A 111 8.58 8.35 -6.11
CA GLY A 111 7.50 8.69 -7.04
C GLY A 111 7.25 7.63 -8.11
N ALA A 112 6.59 8.04 -9.18
CA ALA A 112 6.15 7.13 -10.23
C ALA A 112 7.31 6.57 -11.08
N GLY A 113 7.13 5.36 -11.60
CA GLY A 113 8.09 4.75 -12.53
C GLY A 113 9.41 4.30 -11.93
N ALA A 114 9.47 4.07 -10.62
CA ALA A 114 10.70 3.72 -9.89
C ALA A 114 11.41 2.48 -10.46
N ILE A 115 10.67 1.46 -10.85
CA ILE A 115 11.23 0.22 -11.40
C ILE A 115 11.97 0.51 -12.72
N LYS A 116 11.30 1.22 -13.62
CA LYS A 116 11.91 1.61 -14.92
C LYS A 116 13.12 2.53 -14.72
N GLN A 117 13.05 3.46 -13.78
CA GLN A 117 14.15 4.36 -13.47
C GLN A 117 15.39 3.59 -12.98
N ALA A 118 15.23 2.62 -12.10
CA ALA A 118 16.33 1.78 -11.62
C ALA A 118 16.96 0.97 -12.76
N LEU A 119 16.14 0.39 -13.64
CA LEU A 119 16.60 -0.36 -14.80
C LEU A 119 17.36 0.54 -15.79
N ASP A 120 16.81 1.70 -16.15
CA ASP A 120 17.40 2.66 -17.07
C ASP A 120 18.69 3.29 -16.52
N ALA A 121 18.82 3.43 -15.22
CA ALA A 121 20.03 3.90 -14.54
C ALA A 121 21.17 2.88 -14.52
N GLY A 122 20.91 1.64 -14.95
CA GLY A 122 21.92 0.56 -14.95
C GLY A 122 22.27 0.07 -13.55
N GLU A 123 21.36 0.21 -12.60
CA GLU A 123 21.56 -0.29 -11.23
C GLU A 123 21.69 -1.82 -11.23
N THR A 124 22.47 -2.34 -10.30
CA THR A 124 22.65 -3.80 -10.11
C THR A 124 21.68 -4.39 -9.09
N GLN A 125 21.02 -3.52 -8.33
CA GLN A 125 20.00 -3.87 -7.34
C GLN A 125 18.97 -2.76 -7.23
N THR A 126 17.78 -3.14 -6.81
CA THR A 126 16.71 -2.27 -6.35
C THR A 126 16.05 -2.91 -5.13
N GLY A 127 14.81 -2.62 -4.86
CA GLY A 127 14.12 -3.25 -3.76
C GLY A 127 12.68 -2.83 -3.61
N VAL A 128 12.15 -3.16 -2.46
CA VAL A 128 10.82 -2.79 -2.00
C VAL A 128 10.94 -2.20 -0.61
N THR A 129 10.24 -1.10 -0.38
CA THR A 129 10.19 -0.41 0.91
C THR A 129 8.77 -0.32 1.42
N VAL A 130 8.52 -0.75 2.64
CA VAL A 130 7.31 -0.42 3.41
C VAL A 130 7.66 0.72 4.36
N HIS A 131 6.88 1.79 4.32
CA HIS A 131 7.15 2.99 5.10
C HIS A 131 5.88 3.64 5.61
N TYR A 132 5.99 4.43 6.68
CA TYR A 132 4.93 5.32 7.11
C TYR A 132 4.77 6.47 6.11
N VAL A 133 3.57 7.01 6.02
CA VAL A 133 3.25 8.14 5.14
C VAL A 133 3.36 9.44 5.92
N ASP A 134 4.17 10.36 5.43
CA ASP A 134 4.25 11.74 5.87
C ASP A 134 3.70 12.69 4.78
N GLU A 135 3.90 13.99 4.92
CA GLU A 135 3.38 14.98 3.97
C GLU A 135 4.12 14.98 2.62
N GLY A 136 5.30 14.36 2.54
CA GLY A 136 6.09 14.25 1.33
C GLY A 136 5.76 13.01 0.49
N MET A 137 6.29 12.98 -0.72
CA MET A 137 6.20 11.80 -1.59
C MET A 137 7.30 10.81 -1.22
N ASP A 138 6.93 9.63 -0.71
CA ASP A 138 7.84 8.55 -0.33
C ASP A 138 8.98 8.98 0.61
N THR A 139 8.67 9.84 1.57
CA THR A 139 9.64 10.43 2.50
C THR A 139 9.46 9.98 3.95
N GLY A 140 8.40 9.27 4.27
CA GLY A 140 8.13 8.82 5.63
C GLY A 140 9.10 7.76 6.14
N ALA A 141 9.10 7.56 7.45
CA ALA A 141 9.99 6.63 8.12
C ALA A 141 9.85 5.20 7.58
N ILE A 142 10.99 4.58 7.28
CA ILE A 142 11.05 3.20 6.77
C ILE A 142 10.72 2.22 7.88
N ILE A 143 9.80 1.28 7.58
CA ILE A 143 9.44 0.18 8.47
C ILE A 143 10.26 -1.05 8.11
N GLU A 144 10.27 -1.43 6.84
CA GLU A 144 11.00 -2.60 6.34
C GLU A 144 11.40 -2.42 4.87
N GLN A 145 12.57 -2.95 4.50
CA GLN A 145 13.05 -2.97 3.12
C GLN A 145 13.54 -4.37 2.74
N LYS A 146 13.36 -4.72 1.47
CA LYS A 146 13.92 -5.92 0.87
C LYS A 146 14.70 -5.58 -0.39
N ARG A 147 15.98 -5.99 -0.45
CA ARG A 147 16.83 -5.84 -1.65
C ARG A 147 16.46 -6.89 -2.69
N ILE A 148 16.52 -6.49 -3.95
CA ILE A 148 16.19 -7.32 -5.13
C ILE A 148 17.28 -7.10 -6.17
N PRO A 149 17.90 -8.18 -6.69
CA PRO A 149 18.92 -8.05 -7.73
C PRO A 149 18.28 -7.64 -9.06
N ILE A 150 19.03 -6.85 -9.84
CA ILE A 150 18.75 -6.55 -11.25
C ILE A 150 19.82 -7.29 -12.06
N TYR A 151 19.41 -8.16 -12.97
CA TYR A 151 20.32 -8.93 -13.81
C TYR A 151 20.54 -8.23 -15.15
N ASN A 152 21.72 -8.40 -15.75
CA ASN A 152 22.11 -7.72 -17.00
C ASN A 152 21.15 -7.91 -18.17
N LYS A 153 20.38 -9.00 -18.18
CA LYS A 153 19.43 -9.32 -19.26
C LYS A 153 17.98 -9.10 -18.89
N ASP A 154 17.73 -8.51 -17.71
CA ASP A 154 16.36 -8.23 -17.30
C ASP A 154 15.68 -7.26 -18.27
N SER A 155 14.50 -7.63 -18.74
CA SER A 155 13.54 -6.69 -19.28
C SER A 155 12.83 -5.95 -18.14
N LEU A 156 12.12 -4.88 -18.46
CA LEU A 156 11.28 -4.20 -17.47
C LEU A 156 10.26 -5.18 -16.88
N GLU A 157 9.65 -6.02 -17.71
CA GLU A 157 8.66 -7.01 -17.29
C GLU A 157 9.26 -8.06 -16.34
N ASP A 158 10.48 -8.56 -16.61
CA ASP A 158 11.17 -9.50 -15.71
C ASP A 158 11.40 -8.90 -14.33
N LEU A 159 11.84 -7.64 -14.29
CA LEU A 159 12.10 -6.94 -13.04
C LEU A 159 10.81 -6.62 -12.28
N GLU A 160 9.77 -6.14 -12.98
CA GLU A 160 8.45 -5.89 -12.40
C GLU A 160 7.87 -7.15 -11.76
N GLN A 161 7.92 -8.29 -12.44
CA GLN A 161 7.44 -9.55 -11.91
C GLN A 161 8.18 -9.94 -10.62
N ARG A 162 9.51 -9.85 -10.62
CA ARG A 162 10.33 -10.17 -9.45
C ARG A 162 10.03 -9.25 -8.26
N ILE A 163 9.84 -7.97 -8.51
CA ILE A 163 9.47 -6.97 -7.49
C ILE A 163 8.09 -7.27 -6.92
N HIS A 164 7.08 -7.51 -7.77
CA HIS A 164 5.72 -7.81 -7.32
C HIS A 164 5.66 -9.08 -6.48
N GLU A 165 6.43 -10.12 -6.80
CA GLU A 165 6.53 -11.33 -5.96
C GLU A 165 7.05 -11.03 -4.55
N VAL A 166 8.02 -10.12 -4.44
CA VAL A 166 8.56 -9.68 -3.14
C VAL A 166 7.56 -8.81 -2.40
N GLU A 167 6.88 -7.87 -3.07
CA GLU A 167 5.83 -7.03 -2.49
C GLU A 167 4.72 -7.90 -1.86
N HIS A 168 4.25 -8.90 -2.59
CA HIS A 168 3.15 -9.78 -2.17
C HIS A 168 3.50 -10.64 -0.95
N LYS A 169 4.77 -10.83 -0.65
CA LYS A 169 5.24 -11.52 0.56
C LYS A 169 5.54 -10.54 1.69
N LEU A 170 6.22 -9.44 1.35
CA LEU A 170 6.68 -8.46 2.33
C LEU A 170 5.53 -7.71 2.97
N TYR A 171 4.59 -7.19 2.16
CA TYR A 171 3.55 -6.30 2.65
C TYR A 171 2.60 -6.99 3.63
N PRO A 172 2.02 -8.17 3.33
CA PRO A 172 1.18 -8.87 4.30
C PRO A 172 1.92 -9.22 5.59
N ARG A 173 3.21 -9.62 5.50
CA ARG A 173 4.03 -9.94 6.67
C ARG A 173 4.25 -8.71 7.56
N THR A 174 4.58 -7.57 6.96
CA THR A 174 4.79 -6.31 7.68
C THR A 174 3.50 -5.82 8.32
N ILE A 175 2.37 -5.86 7.61
CA ILE A 175 1.05 -5.50 8.16
C ILE A 175 0.72 -6.38 9.37
N LYS A 176 0.89 -7.69 9.24
CA LYS A 176 0.64 -8.63 10.34
C LYS A 176 1.49 -8.30 11.57
N TRP A 177 2.77 -8.02 11.37
CA TRP A 177 3.67 -7.63 12.46
C TRP A 177 3.21 -6.34 13.14
N LEU A 178 2.84 -5.32 12.37
CA LEU A 178 2.31 -4.07 12.91
C LEU A 178 1.05 -4.30 13.74
N LEU A 179 0.08 -5.04 13.23
CA LEU A 179 -1.17 -5.34 13.95
C LEU A 179 -0.96 -6.12 15.25
N THR A 180 0.13 -6.84 15.37
CA THR A 180 0.46 -7.62 16.57
C THR A 180 1.21 -6.80 17.62
N ASN A 181 1.88 -5.71 17.21
CA ASN A 181 2.78 -4.92 18.07
C ASN A 181 2.27 -3.49 18.35
N TYR A 182 1.03 -3.16 17.97
CA TYR A 182 0.36 -1.92 18.38
C TYR A 182 -0.33 -2.05 19.73
#